data_0661521e9deef3a568da042e726170c4
#
_entry.id   0661521e9deef3a568da042e726170c4
#
_cell.length_a   1.000
_cell.length_b   1.000
_cell.length_c   1.000
_cell.angle_alpha   90.00
_cell.angle_beta   90.00
_cell.angle_gamma   90.00
#
_symmetry.space_group_name_H-M   'P 1'
#
loop_
_entity.id
_entity.type
_entity.pdbx_description
1 polymer ?
#
loop_
_entity_poly.entity_id
_entity_poly.type
_entity_poly.pdbx_seq_one_letter_code
_entity_poly.pdbx_strand_id
1 'polypeptide(L)'
;MQRACLPPTSLLSTLFALLLLGTFPLSSSAQTNPNDVYLPPIEGEEVAVLTDAPEVPAPITRDYATRMIVNLDVIETVDEIAPGVEYNVWTFGGEVPGKFIRVREGDMVEFHMRNMPDSRMPHNIDLHAVTGTGGGAHATLVPPGKEAVMEFRALKPGLYVYHCATTPVGMHIANGMYGLILVEPKEGLPEVDREYYVMQSEFYTVGKHGEKGLQQFDLQKAIDENPEYVVFNGGKGKMTGTGAIEASPGERVRLFVGNGGPNLASSFHVIGEMFDNVYGEAGTRVTQNNVQTTTVPPGGAAVVDFKVDVPGTYTLVDHAIFRAFNKGAIGILKVEGEKDPNIFSGQTEVNDVKPTTSDAKATDSSTESGRKKR
;
A
#
# COMPACT_ATOMS: atom_id res chain seq x y z
N MET A 1 11.37 -56.35 -56.96
CA MET A 1 11.00 -57.79 -57.12
C MET A 1 9.70 -58.02 -56.34
N GLN A 2 8.66 -58.27 -57.12
CA GLN A 2 7.62 -59.30 -56.99
C GLN A 2 6.67 -59.12 -55.83
N ARG A 3 5.44 -58.78 -56.11
CA ARG A 3 4.14 -59.37 -56.59
C ARG A 3 3.19 -59.48 -55.40
N ALA A 4 2.12 -58.76 -55.34
CA ALA A 4 0.76 -58.91 -55.93
C ALA A 4 0.06 -60.21 -55.50
N CYS A 5 -1.09 -60.07 -54.82
CA CYS A 5 -2.28 -60.89 -55.01
C CYS A 5 -3.52 -60.28 -54.34
N LEU A 6 -4.53 -60.00 -55.14
CA LEU A 6 -5.97 -59.86 -54.85
C LEU A 6 -6.64 -61.14 -55.41
N PRO A 7 -7.93 -61.43 -55.31
CA PRO A 7 -9.06 -61.09 -54.47
C PRO A 7 -9.79 -62.34 -53.92
N PRO A 8 -11.09 -62.49 -53.62
CA PRO A 8 -12.27 -62.06 -54.37
C PRO A 8 -13.51 -61.56 -53.58
N THR A 9 -14.37 -60.98 -54.33
CA THR A 9 -15.71 -60.49 -54.19
C THR A 9 -16.76 -61.47 -53.62
N SER A 10 -17.74 -60.97 -52.85
CA SER A 10 -19.08 -61.49 -52.83
C SER A 10 -20.14 -60.42 -52.56
N LEU A 11 -21.20 -60.55 -53.31
CA LEU A 11 -22.33 -59.65 -53.56
C LEU A 11 -23.40 -59.58 -52.44
N LEU A 12 -24.12 -58.45 -52.48
CA LEU A 12 -25.57 -58.19 -52.21
C LEU A 12 -26.14 -58.38 -50.80
N SER A 13 -26.67 -57.29 -50.28
CA SER A 13 -28.11 -57.10 -50.09
C SER A 13 -28.41 -55.64 -49.67
N THR A 14 -29.20 -54.96 -50.50
CA THR A 14 -29.80 -53.64 -50.27
C THR A 14 -30.93 -53.76 -49.28
N LEU A 15 -30.87 -52.95 -48.19
CA LEU A 15 -31.98 -52.55 -47.36
C LEU A 15 -32.09 -51.05 -47.31
N PHE A 16 -33.10 -50.48 -47.94
CA PHE A 16 -33.49 -49.09 -47.88
C PHE A 16 -34.14 -48.84 -46.51
N ALA A 17 -33.42 -48.12 -45.59
CA ALA A 17 -34.04 -47.53 -44.41
C ALA A 17 -34.09 -46.02 -44.59
N LEU A 18 -35.35 -45.52 -44.74
CA LEU A 18 -35.59 -44.05 -44.72
C LEU A 18 -35.28 -43.51 -43.35
N LEU A 19 -34.16 -42.78 -43.19
CA LEU A 19 -33.90 -41.97 -42.04
C LEU A 19 -34.46 -40.56 -42.24
N LEU A 20 -35.53 -40.28 -41.49
CA LEU A 20 -36.01 -38.91 -41.26
C LEU A 20 -34.91 -38.12 -40.55
N LEU A 21 -34.21 -37.26 -41.29
CA LEU A 21 -33.29 -36.24 -40.74
C LEU A 21 -34.11 -35.15 -40.08
N GLY A 22 -34.36 -35.32 -38.78
CA GLY A 22 -34.78 -34.22 -37.92
C GLY A 22 -33.60 -33.25 -37.74
N THR A 23 -33.67 -32.05 -38.31
CA THR A 23 -32.75 -30.96 -38.05
C THR A 23 -33.00 -30.43 -36.64
N PHE A 24 -32.28 -30.95 -35.67
CA PHE A 24 -32.13 -30.26 -34.38
C PHE A 24 -31.24 -29.00 -34.59
N PRO A 25 -31.67 -27.81 -34.17
CA PRO A 25 -30.79 -26.69 -34.14
C PRO A 25 -29.69 -26.99 -33.13
N LEU A 26 -28.47 -27.13 -33.59
CA LEU A 26 -27.28 -27.08 -32.75
C LEU A 26 -27.23 -25.68 -32.11
N SER A 27 -27.75 -25.57 -30.89
CA SER A 27 -27.43 -24.42 -30.03
C SER A 27 -25.91 -24.46 -29.78
N SER A 28 -25.17 -23.70 -30.54
CA SER A 28 -23.79 -23.41 -30.28
C SER A 28 -23.74 -22.64 -28.94
N SER A 29 -23.62 -23.36 -27.84
CA SER A 29 -23.14 -22.73 -26.63
C SER A 29 -21.71 -22.26 -26.93
N ALA A 30 -21.55 -20.98 -27.10
CA ALA A 30 -20.21 -20.37 -27.12
C ALA A 30 -19.50 -20.82 -25.84
N GLN A 31 -18.53 -21.72 -25.95
CA GLN A 31 -17.63 -22.01 -24.84
C GLN A 31 -16.87 -20.70 -24.55
N THR A 32 -17.27 -20.03 -23.49
CA THR A 32 -16.48 -18.91 -22.95
C THR A 32 -15.12 -19.49 -22.57
N ASN A 33 -14.08 -18.99 -23.20
CA ASN A 33 -12.72 -19.32 -22.82
C ASN A 33 -12.55 -18.94 -21.35
N PRO A 34 -12.15 -19.84 -20.43
CA PRO A 34 -11.96 -19.50 -19.02
C PRO A 34 -10.91 -18.44 -18.78
N ASN A 35 -10.16 -18.05 -19.81
CA ASN A 35 -9.18 -16.94 -19.78
C ASN A 35 -9.75 -15.61 -20.34
N ASP A 36 -11.00 -15.58 -20.78
CA ASP A 36 -11.63 -14.33 -21.23
C ASP A 36 -11.88 -13.45 -20.01
N VAL A 37 -11.19 -12.29 -19.97
CA VAL A 37 -11.44 -11.27 -18.96
C VAL A 37 -12.84 -10.68 -19.23
N TYR A 38 -13.77 -10.90 -18.31
CA TYR A 38 -15.06 -10.25 -18.41
C TYR A 38 -14.91 -8.75 -18.15
N LEU A 39 -15.19 -7.95 -19.17
CA LEU A 39 -15.23 -6.50 -19.08
C LEU A 39 -16.68 -6.05 -19.00
N PRO A 40 -17.15 -5.55 -17.84
CA PRO A 40 -18.52 -5.04 -17.71
C PRO A 40 -18.72 -3.83 -18.65
N PRO A 41 -19.95 -3.56 -19.10
CA PRO A 41 -20.26 -2.35 -19.83
C PRO A 41 -19.93 -1.11 -18.97
N ILE A 42 -19.56 0.00 -19.63
CA ILE A 42 -19.33 1.28 -18.97
C ILE A 42 -20.64 2.05 -18.96
N GLU A 43 -21.03 2.53 -17.78
CA GLU A 43 -22.26 3.31 -17.57
C GLU A 43 -21.89 4.68 -16.96
N GLY A 44 -22.15 5.75 -17.72
CA GLY A 44 -21.89 7.11 -17.26
C GLY A 44 -20.40 7.51 -17.18
N GLU A 45 -20.18 8.64 -16.54
CA GLU A 45 -18.87 9.26 -16.36
C GLU A 45 -18.83 9.97 -15.01
N GLU A 46 -17.72 9.86 -14.30
CA GLU A 46 -17.47 10.51 -13.02
C GLU A 46 -16.05 11.08 -12.98
N VAL A 47 -15.86 12.16 -12.23
CA VAL A 47 -14.53 12.69 -11.95
C VAL A 47 -14.08 12.21 -10.58
N ALA A 48 -12.92 11.59 -10.51
CA ALA A 48 -12.36 11.07 -9.28
C ALA A 48 -12.10 12.18 -8.26
N VAL A 49 -12.53 11.97 -7.02
CA VAL A 49 -12.11 12.78 -5.88
C VAL A 49 -10.71 12.33 -5.48
N LEU A 50 -9.76 13.25 -5.48
CA LEU A 50 -8.38 13.00 -5.06
C LEU A 50 -8.14 13.68 -3.71
N THR A 51 -7.55 12.97 -2.77
CA THR A 51 -7.29 13.50 -1.42
C THR A 51 -5.79 13.49 -1.09
N ASP A 52 -5.40 14.39 -0.20
CA ASP A 52 -4.07 14.39 0.40
C ASP A 52 -4.02 13.48 1.62
N ALA A 53 -2.87 12.92 1.93
CA ALA A 53 -2.67 12.17 3.16
C ALA A 53 -2.86 13.08 4.40
N PRO A 54 -3.49 12.59 5.46
CA PRO A 54 -3.91 11.21 5.71
C PRO A 54 -5.32 10.85 5.21
N GLU A 55 -6.00 11.75 4.52
CA GLU A 55 -7.37 11.55 4.07
C GLU A 55 -7.45 10.60 2.87
N VAL A 56 -8.58 9.90 2.76
CA VAL A 56 -8.92 9.04 1.62
C VAL A 56 -10.28 9.42 1.05
N PRO A 57 -10.53 9.24 -0.27
CA PRO A 57 -11.85 9.46 -0.84
C PRO A 57 -12.88 8.49 -0.23
N ALA A 58 -14.13 8.92 -0.13
CA ALA A 58 -15.22 8.09 0.38
C ALA A 58 -15.35 6.75 -0.41
N PRO A 59 -15.82 5.67 0.25
CA PRO A 59 -16.11 4.40 -0.41
C PRO A 59 -17.06 4.56 -1.60
N ILE A 60 -16.81 3.79 -2.66
CA ILE A 60 -17.63 3.81 -3.87
C ILE A 60 -18.92 3.02 -3.62
N THR A 61 -20.06 3.68 -3.78
CA THR A 61 -21.38 3.08 -3.49
C THR A 61 -22.12 2.56 -4.74
N ARG A 62 -21.65 2.90 -5.94
CA ARG A 62 -22.25 2.39 -7.20
C ARG A 62 -21.92 0.91 -7.41
N ASP A 63 -22.81 0.19 -8.06
CA ASP A 63 -22.67 -1.24 -8.37
C ASP A 63 -22.32 -1.54 -9.84
N TYR A 64 -22.11 -0.50 -10.65
CA TYR A 64 -21.74 -0.58 -12.07
C TYR A 64 -20.34 0.01 -12.32
N ALA A 65 -19.74 -0.33 -13.46
CA ALA A 65 -18.49 0.24 -13.93
C ALA A 65 -18.74 1.53 -14.70
N THR A 66 -17.93 2.56 -14.46
CA THR A 66 -18.07 3.87 -15.11
C THR A 66 -16.79 4.30 -15.81
N ARG A 67 -16.87 5.35 -16.64
CA ARG A 67 -15.69 6.10 -17.07
C ARG A 67 -15.27 7.00 -15.91
N MET A 68 -14.11 6.74 -15.31
CA MET A 68 -13.59 7.51 -14.19
C MET A 68 -12.48 8.42 -14.69
N ILE A 69 -12.71 9.73 -14.65
CA ILE A 69 -11.73 10.74 -15.05
C ILE A 69 -10.85 11.08 -13.87
N VAL A 70 -9.54 10.86 -13.99
CA VAL A 70 -8.53 11.21 -12.99
C VAL A 70 -7.67 12.34 -13.51
N ASN A 71 -7.70 13.51 -12.87
CA ASN A 71 -6.88 14.66 -13.21
C ASN A 71 -5.76 14.80 -12.19
N LEU A 72 -4.50 14.54 -12.58
CA LEU A 72 -3.35 14.59 -11.69
C LEU A 72 -2.29 15.56 -12.20
N ASP A 73 -2.06 16.61 -11.41
CA ASP A 73 -1.03 17.61 -11.69
C ASP A 73 0.33 17.16 -11.17
N VAL A 74 1.37 17.40 -11.94
CA VAL A 74 2.76 17.28 -11.51
C VAL A 74 3.29 18.65 -11.19
N ILE A 75 3.79 18.82 -9.97
CA ILE A 75 4.26 20.10 -9.42
C ILE A 75 5.62 19.88 -8.76
N GLU A 76 6.62 20.65 -9.17
CA GLU A 76 7.91 20.74 -8.49
C GLU A 76 7.88 21.95 -7.55
N THR A 77 8.21 21.76 -6.28
CA THR A 77 8.18 22.81 -5.27
C THR A 77 9.23 22.58 -4.18
N VAL A 78 9.33 23.49 -3.24
CA VAL A 78 10.11 23.31 -2.00
C VAL A 78 9.16 23.01 -0.87
N ASP A 79 9.43 21.96 -0.11
CA ASP A 79 8.68 21.60 1.10
C ASP A 79 9.62 21.34 2.26
N GLU A 80 9.11 21.47 3.48
CA GLU A 80 9.84 21.18 4.72
C GLU A 80 9.70 19.70 5.07
N ILE A 81 10.77 18.93 4.88
CA ILE A 81 10.80 17.47 5.20
C ILE A 81 11.09 17.16 6.67
N ALA A 82 11.63 18.15 7.41
CA ALA A 82 11.82 18.11 8.85
C ALA A 82 11.96 19.56 9.35
N PRO A 83 11.74 19.87 10.65
CA PRO A 83 11.74 21.24 11.14
C PRO A 83 12.96 22.05 10.71
N GLY A 84 12.76 23.05 9.84
CA GLY A 84 13.78 23.92 9.25
C GLY A 84 14.67 23.25 8.19
N VAL A 85 14.33 22.07 7.70
CA VAL A 85 15.02 21.35 6.63
C VAL A 85 14.14 21.34 5.40
N GLU A 86 14.49 22.15 4.42
CA GLU A 86 13.78 22.29 3.16
C GLU A 86 14.36 21.35 2.10
N TYR A 87 13.52 20.90 1.18
CA TYR A 87 13.92 20.01 0.09
C TYR A 87 13.14 20.32 -1.18
N ASN A 88 13.80 20.19 -2.35
CA ASN A 88 13.10 20.27 -3.62
C ASN A 88 12.31 19.00 -3.86
N VAL A 89 11.02 19.02 -3.56
CA VAL A 89 10.13 17.89 -3.80
C VAL A 89 9.53 17.96 -5.20
N TRP A 90 9.36 16.80 -5.83
CA TRP A 90 8.60 16.61 -7.05
C TRP A 90 7.35 15.83 -6.67
N THR A 91 6.20 16.32 -7.06
CA THR A 91 4.95 15.83 -6.46
C THR A 91 3.91 15.46 -7.51
N PHE A 92 3.03 14.57 -7.12
CA PHE A 92 1.77 14.29 -7.80
C PHE A 92 0.63 14.97 -7.03
N GLY A 93 0.30 16.20 -7.40
CA GLY A 93 -0.79 16.97 -6.81
C GLY A 93 -0.37 18.00 -5.76
N GLY A 94 0.95 18.33 -5.65
CA GLY A 94 1.46 19.42 -4.82
C GLY A 94 1.97 18.98 -3.44
N GLU A 95 1.67 17.77 -2.98
CA GLU A 95 2.05 17.23 -1.68
C GLU A 95 2.83 15.91 -1.83
N VAL A 96 3.55 15.53 -0.78
CA VAL A 96 4.21 14.22 -0.62
C VAL A 96 3.58 13.52 0.58
N PRO A 97 3.07 12.29 0.41
CA PRO A 97 2.90 11.55 -0.83
C PRO A 97 1.89 12.21 -1.78
N GLY A 98 1.89 11.78 -3.04
CA GLY A 98 0.88 12.20 -4.02
C GLY A 98 -0.54 11.79 -3.62
N LYS A 99 -1.52 12.31 -4.35
CA LYS A 99 -2.95 12.13 -4.07
C LYS A 99 -3.35 10.66 -3.96
N PHE A 100 -4.23 10.34 -3.01
CA PHE A 100 -4.91 9.05 -2.99
C PHE A 100 -5.96 9.00 -4.10
N ILE A 101 -5.90 7.94 -4.91
CA ILE A 101 -6.83 7.70 -6.02
C ILE A 101 -7.71 6.51 -5.66
N ARG A 102 -9.04 6.62 -5.76
CA ARG A 102 -9.98 5.54 -5.51
C ARG A 102 -10.84 5.30 -6.72
N VAL A 103 -10.76 4.10 -7.29
CA VAL A 103 -11.54 3.63 -8.45
C VAL A 103 -12.12 2.25 -8.14
N ARG A 104 -13.08 1.77 -8.94
CA ARG A 104 -13.72 0.47 -8.74
C ARG A 104 -13.24 -0.54 -9.77
N GLU A 105 -13.17 -1.79 -9.39
CA GLU A 105 -12.93 -2.91 -10.32
C GLU A 105 -13.92 -2.86 -11.49
N GLY A 106 -13.37 -2.87 -12.70
CA GLY A 106 -14.12 -2.78 -13.94
C GLY A 106 -14.26 -1.36 -14.51
N ASP A 107 -13.89 -0.30 -13.79
CA ASP A 107 -13.90 1.06 -14.33
C ASP A 107 -12.98 1.22 -15.53
N MET A 108 -13.39 2.05 -16.48
CA MET A 108 -12.52 2.60 -17.50
C MET A 108 -11.94 3.91 -16.96
N VAL A 109 -10.70 3.88 -16.59
CA VAL A 109 -10.02 5.08 -16.06
C VAL A 109 -9.43 5.87 -17.22
N GLU A 110 -9.88 7.10 -17.37
CA GLU A 110 -9.26 8.11 -18.24
C GLU A 110 -8.36 8.98 -17.38
N PHE A 111 -7.06 8.79 -17.54
CA PHE A 111 -6.05 9.39 -16.68
C PHE A 111 -5.36 10.55 -17.39
N HIS A 112 -5.54 11.76 -16.85
CA HIS A 112 -4.93 13.00 -17.31
C HIS A 112 -3.75 13.33 -16.42
N MET A 113 -2.54 13.28 -16.97
CA MET A 113 -1.32 13.71 -16.30
C MET A 113 -0.86 15.04 -16.87
N ARG A 114 -0.86 16.08 -16.04
CA ARG A 114 -0.51 17.45 -16.44
C ARG A 114 0.77 17.87 -15.75
N ASN A 115 1.85 18.03 -16.49
CA ASN A 115 3.09 18.58 -15.95
C ASN A 115 3.03 20.11 -16.00
N MET A 116 2.98 20.74 -14.83
CA MET A 116 2.74 22.17 -14.72
C MET A 116 3.88 22.99 -15.34
N PRO A 117 3.59 24.21 -15.89
CA PRO A 117 4.58 24.99 -16.64
C PRO A 117 5.83 25.35 -15.86
N ASP A 118 5.74 25.49 -14.53
CA ASP A 118 6.85 25.86 -13.66
C ASP A 118 7.77 24.68 -13.30
N SER A 119 7.39 23.45 -13.65
CA SER A 119 8.26 22.28 -13.54
C SER A 119 9.48 22.41 -14.43
N ARG A 120 10.59 21.78 -14.04
CA ARG A 120 11.86 21.84 -14.77
C ARG A 120 12.17 20.55 -15.53
N MET A 121 11.57 19.44 -15.09
CA MET A 121 11.85 18.11 -15.60
C MET A 121 10.64 17.49 -16.29
N PRO A 122 10.86 16.63 -17.29
CA PRO A 122 9.80 15.75 -17.78
C PRO A 122 9.49 14.69 -16.72
N HIS A 123 8.22 14.33 -16.60
CA HIS A 123 7.74 13.31 -15.69
C HIS A 123 6.79 12.35 -16.40
N ASN A 124 6.62 11.17 -15.84
CA ASN A 124 5.63 10.18 -16.25
C ASN A 124 5.06 9.48 -15.02
N ILE A 125 4.18 8.50 -15.21
CA ILE A 125 3.66 7.71 -14.10
C ILE A 125 3.59 6.24 -14.47
N ASP A 126 4.10 5.39 -13.58
CA ASP A 126 3.87 3.95 -13.52
C ASP A 126 2.85 3.69 -12.42
N LEU A 127 1.67 3.19 -12.79
CA LEU A 127 0.66 2.74 -11.84
C LEU A 127 0.72 1.21 -11.76
N HIS A 128 1.06 0.66 -10.60
CA HIS A 128 1.11 -0.79 -10.39
C HIS A 128 -0.25 -1.47 -10.55
N ALA A 129 -1.33 -0.69 -10.55
CA ALA A 129 -2.71 -1.15 -10.85
C ALA A 129 -2.95 -1.41 -12.34
N VAL A 130 -2.08 -0.95 -13.24
CA VAL A 130 -2.26 -1.00 -14.69
C VAL A 130 -1.68 -2.27 -15.27
N THR A 131 -2.50 -3.07 -15.92
CA THR A 131 -2.03 -4.18 -16.76
C THR A 131 -1.66 -3.67 -18.13
N GLY A 132 -0.40 -3.38 -18.34
CA GLY A 132 0.12 -2.82 -19.60
C GLY A 132 1.60 -2.49 -19.51
N THR A 133 2.23 -2.19 -20.63
CA THR A 133 3.67 -1.92 -20.70
C THR A 133 4.06 -0.71 -19.85
N GLY A 134 4.94 -0.95 -18.86
CA GLY A 134 5.46 0.08 -17.95
C GLY A 134 4.39 0.77 -17.12
N GLY A 135 3.27 0.07 -16.80
CA GLY A 135 2.21 0.63 -15.95
C GLY A 135 1.62 1.96 -16.45
N GLY A 136 1.77 2.27 -17.74
CA GLY A 136 1.39 3.55 -18.34
C GLY A 136 2.53 4.55 -18.57
N ALA A 137 3.73 4.29 -18.07
CA ALA A 137 4.85 5.25 -18.12
C ALA A 137 5.22 5.72 -19.55
N HIS A 138 5.09 4.84 -20.54
CA HIS A 138 5.35 5.21 -21.93
C HIS A 138 4.30 6.16 -22.52
N ALA A 139 3.06 6.05 -22.07
CA ALA A 139 1.95 6.87 -22.55
C ALA A 139 1.88 8.23 -21.86
N THR A 140 2.54 8.38 -20.71
CA THR A 140 2.41 9.54 -19.82
C THR A 140 3.67 10.40 -19.69
N LEU A 141 4.72 10.14 -20.49
CA LEU A 141 5.91 10.98 -20.44
C LEU A 141 5.62 12.39 -20.99
N VAL A 142 5.55 13.37 -20.09
CA VAL A 142 5.18 14.75 -20.41
C VAL A 142 6.24 15.75 -19.98
N PRO A 143 6.72 16.62 -20.88
CA PRO A 143 7.56 17.76 -20.51
C PRO A 143 6.72 18.87 -19.83
N PRO A 144 7.38 19.83 -19.16
CA PRO A 144 6.71 20.96 -18.53
C PRO A 144 5.71 21.69 -19.47
N GLY A 145 4.56 22.07 -18.90
CA GLY A 145 3.49 22.76 -19.63
C GLY A 145 2.70 21.87 -20.59
N LYS A 146 2.80 20.55 -20.48
CA LYS A 146 2.10 19.58 -21.33
C LYS A 146 1.24 18.63 -20.52
N GLU A 147 0.31 17.99 -21.22
CA GLU A 147 -0.58 16.96 -20.71
C GLU A 147 -0.44 15.70 -21.56
N ALA A 148 -0.56 14.54 -20.91
CA ALA A 148 -0.81 13.26 -21.56
C ALA A 148 -2.08 12.65 -20.99
N VAL A 149 -2.79 11.93 -21.87
CA VAL A 149 -4.00 11.20 -21.50
C VAL A 149 -3.79 9.74 -21.84
N MET A 150 -4.10 8.86 -20.88
CA MET A 150 -4.13 7.41 -21.12
C MET A 150 -5.42 6.81 -20.60
N GLU A 151 -5.85 5.71 -21.19
CA GLU A 151 -6.99 4.94 -20.70
C GLU A 151 -6.56 3.55 -20.29
N PHE A 152 -7.12 3.05 -19.18
CA PHE A 152 -6.93 1.68 -18.76
C PHE A 152 -8.16 1.13 -18.02
N ARG A 153 -8.34 -0.19 -18.07
CA ARG A 153 -9.36 -0.88 -17.25
C ARG A 153 -8.76 -1.23 -15.89
N ALA A 154 -9.45 -0.91 -14.83
CA ALA A 154 -9.14 -1.35 -13.47
C ALA A 154 -9.53 -2.84 -13.32
N LEU A 155 -8.60 -3.75 -13.65
CA LEU A 155 -8.89 -5.18 -13.80
C LEU A 155 -8.79 -5.98 -12.51
N LYS A 156 -7.93 -5.56 -11.61
CA LYS A 156 -7.59 -6.31 -10.39
C LYS A 156 -7.81 -5.44 -9.17
N PRO A 157 -8.71 -5.84 -8.26
CA PRO A 157 -8.89 -5.10 -7.01
C PRO A 157 -7.67 -5.27 -6.09
N GLY A 158 -7.36 -4.22 -5.36
CA GLY A 158 -6.23 -4.11 -4.44
C GLY A 158 -5.76 -2.68 -4.26
N LEU A 159 -4.83 -2.48 -3.33
CA LEU A 159 -4.16 -1.20 -3.12
C LEU A 159 -2.78 -1.24 -3.75
N TYR A 160 -2.48 -0.28 -4.61
CA TYR A 160 -1.28 -0.27 -5.43
C TYR A 160 -0.52 1.04 -5.28
N VAL A 161 0.81 0.94 -5.29
CA VAL A 161 1.68 2.11 -5.43
C VAL A 161 1.61 2.63 -6.86
N TYR A 162 1.73 3.91 -7.02
CA TYR A 162 2.12 4.54 -8.26
C TYR A 162 3.34 5.44 -8.03
N HIS A 163 4.19 5.61 -9.03
CA HIS A 163 5.37 6.45 -8.94
C HIS A 163 5.85 6.96 -10.31
N CYS A 164 6.72 7.96 -10.28
CA CYS A 164 7.39 8.38 -11.52
C CYS A 164 8.42 7.33 -11.96
N ALA A 165 8.39 6.99 -13.23
CA ALA A 165 9.33 6.06 -13.86
C ALA A 165 10.26 6.75 -14.89
N THR A 166 10.34 8.07 -14.86
CA THR A 166 11.31 8.83 -15.66
C THR A 166 12.73 8.58 -15.15
N THR A 167 13.66 8.37 -16.07
CA THR A 167 15.07 8.13 -15.72
C THR A 167 15.76 9.43 -15.25
N PRO A 168 16.50 9.39 -14.13
CA PRO A 168 16.83 8.27 -13.23
C PRO A 168 15.68 7.97 -12.24
N VAL A 169 15.05 6.79 -12.36
CA VAL A 169 13.81 6.44 -11.66
C VAL A 169 13.92 6.62 -10.14
N GLY A 170 14.98 6.07 -9.53
CA GLY A 170 15.16 6.16 -8.07
C GLY A 170 15.25 7.59 -7.55
N MET A 171 15.82 8.53 -8.32
CA MET A 171 15.89 9.94 -7.95
C MET A 171 14.50 10.59 -7.95
N HIS A 172 13.66 10.30 -8.96
CA HIS A 172 12.29 10.82 -9.01
C HIS A 172 11.45 10.33 -7.82
N ILE A 173 11.58 9.05 -7.48
CA ILE A 173 10.91 8.49 -6.29
C ILE A 173 11.45 9.14 -5.02
N ALA A 174 12.78 9.21 -4.83
CA ALA A 174 13.39 9.81 -3.65
C ALA A 174 13.10 11.31 -3.48
N ASN A 175 12.69 11.99 -4.56
CA ASN A 175 12.25 13.38 -4.50
C ASN A 175 10.76 13.55 -4.21
N GLY A 176 10.00 12.45 -3.97
CA GLY A 176 8.62 12.55 -3.51
C GLY A 176 7.55 12.06 -4.50
N MET A 177 7.95 11.54 -5.67
CA MET A 177 7.00 11.16 -6.73
C MET A 177 6.44 9.75 -6.57
N TYR A 178 5.57 9.56 -5.60
CA TYR A 178 4.85 8.32 -5.32
C TYR A 178 3.51 8.60 -4.62
N GLY A 179 2.59 7.65 -4.70
CA GLY A 179 1.31 7.68 -4.02
C GLY A 179 0.59 6.34 -4.10
N LEU A 180 -0.69 6.30 -3.72
CA LEU A 180 -1.50 5.10 -3.72
C LEU A 180 -2.74 5.24 -4.60
N ILE A 181 -3.06 4.15 -5.32
CA ILE A 181 -4.32 3.94 -6.00
C ILE A 181 -5.01 2.69 -5.45
N LEU A 182 -6.23 2.85 -4.96
CA LEU A 182 -7.10 1.75 -4.57
C LEU A 182 -8.02 1.40 -5.74
N VAL A 183 -7.93 0.17 -6.21
CA VAL A 183 -8.96 -0.44 -7.05
C VAL A 183 -9.89 -1.21 -6.11
N GLU A 184 -11.02 -0.62 -5.78
CA GLU A 184 -11.98 -1.19 -4.84
C GLU A 184 -12.68 -2.41 -5.48
N PRO A 185 -12.83 -3.54 -4.75
CA PRO A 185 -13.57 -4.70 -5.23
C PRO A 185 -15.01 -4.32 -5.62
N LYS A 186 -15.63 -5.10 -6.51
CA LYS A 186 -17.03 -4.88 -6.92
C LYS A 186 -18.01 -4.86 -5.76
N GLU A 187 -17.74 -5.68 -4.76
CA GLU A 187 -18.55 -5.84 -3.56
C GLU A 187 -18.22 -4.79 -2.50
N GLY A 188 -17.24 -3.89 -2.77
CA GLY A 188 -16.68 -2.97 -1.79
C GLY A 188 -15.72 -3.66 -0.83
N LEU A 189 -15.13 -2.87 0.06
CA LEU A 189 -14.36 -3.37 1.20
C LEU A 189 -15.28 -3.56 2.41
N PRO A 190 -14.95 -4.43 3.38
CA PRO A 190 -15.67 -4.48 4.65
C PRO A 190 -15.78 -3.11 5.30
N GLU A 191 -16.93 -2.79 5.88
CA GLU A 191 -17.16 -1.49 6.51
C GLU A 191 -16.25 -1.27 7.72
N VAL A 192 -15.74 -0.05 7.84
CA VAL A 192 -14.98 0.45 8.98
C VAL A 192 -15.43 1.88 9.30
N ASP A 193 -15.13 2.36 10.52
CA ASP A 193 -15.54 3.69 10.96
C ASP A 193 -14.58 4.78 10.46
N ARG A 194 -13.31 4.44 10.31
CA ARG A 194 -12.24 5.34 9.86
C ARG A 194 -11.34 4.68 8.83
N GLU A 195 -10.98 5.44 7.80
CA GLU A 195 -9.97 5.05 6.81
C GLU A 195 -8.89 6.13 6.74
N TYR A 196 -7.60 5.73 6.72
CA TYR A 196 -6.48 6.66 6.64
C TYR A 196 -5.42 6.19 5.67
N TYR A 197 -4.76 7.17 5.03
CA TYR A 197 -3.65 7.00 4.12
C TYR A 197 -2.33 7.25 4.85
N VAL A 198 -1.47 6.23 4.91
CA VAL A 198 -0.13 6.30 5.51
C VAL A 198 0.89 5.81 4.51
N MET A 199 1.92 6.61 4.21
CA MET A 199 2.95 6.19 3.26
C MET A 199 4.35 6.48 3.79
N GLN A 200 5.17 5.42 3.91
CA GLN A 200 6.58 5.53 4.25
C GLN A 200 7.42 5.90 3.04
N SER A 201 8.46 6.67 3.27
CA SER A 201 9.43 7.03 2.24
C SER A 201 10.76 7.50 2.82
N GLU A 202 11.73 7.76 1.95
CA GLU A 202 13.10 8.05 2.28
C GLU A 202 13.59 9.32 1.60
N PHE A 203 14.33 10.16 2.34
CA PHE A 203 15.05 11.28 1.75
C PHE A 203 16.57 11.15 1.99
N TYR A 204 17.30 11.34 0.90
CA TYR A 204 18.76 11.24 0.83
C TYR A 204 19.35 12.63 0.62
N THR A 205 19.69 13.32 1.70
CA THR A 205 20.19 14.69 1.65
C THR A 205 21.72 14.74 1.72
N VAL A 206 22.35 15.69 0.99
CA VAL A 206 23.79 15.97 1.08
C VAL A 206 24.14 16.37 2.50
N GLY A 207 23.37 17.28 3.09
CA GLY A 207 23.51 17.66 4.49
C GLY A 207 23.17 16.50 5.44
N LYS A 208 23.71 16.57 6.65
CA LYS A 208 23.45 15.59 7.70
C LYS A 208 22.04 15.73 8.26
N HIS A 209 21.56 14.71 8.95
CA HIS A 209 20.27 14.74 9.64
C HIS A 209 20.14 15.99 10.52
N GLY A 210 19.10 16.80 10.29
CA GLY A 210 18.82 18.03 11.02
C GLY A 210 19.57 19.27 10.55
N GLU A 211 20.40 19.17 9.51
CA GLU A 211 21.05 20.33 8.89
C GLU A 211 20.02 21.23 8.22
N LYS A 212 19.97 22.50 8.64
CA LYS A 212 18.93 23.45 8.24
C LYS A 212 19.13 24.01 6.84
N GLY A 213 18.02 24.51 6.27
CA GLY A 213 17.96 25.12 4.94
C GLY A 213 17.71 24.11 3.83
N LEU A 214 17.83 24.59 2.60
CA LEU A 214 17.53 23.81 1.40
C LEU A 214 18.59 22.75 1.13
N GLN A 215 18.18 21.50 1.19
CA GLN A 215 19.03 20.33 0.96
C GLN A 215 18.96 19.85 -0.48
N GLN A 216 20.06 19.26 -0.96
CA GLN A 216 20.18 18.65 -2.27
C GLN A 216 20.13 17.12 -2.14
N PHE A 217 19.68 16.43 -3.19
CA PHE A 217 19.70 14.98 -3.29
C PHE A 217 21.14 14.44 -3.30
N ASP A 218 21.39 13.40 -2.53
CA ASP A 218 22.67 12.66 -2.50
C ASP A 218 22.51 11.30 -3.15
N LEU A 219 23.02 11.16 -4.36
CA LEU A 219 22.94 9.91 -5.15
C LEU A 219 23.74 8.78 -4.48
N GLN A 220 24.88 9.07 -3.87
CA GLN A 220 25.70 8.02 -3.26
C GLN A 220 25.02 7.43 -2.04
N LYS A 221 24.45 8.27 -1.16
CA LYS A 221 23.64 7.79 -0.04
C LYS A 221 22.45 6.96 -0.49
N ALA A 222 21.83 7.33 -1.63
CA ALA A 222 20.72 6.54 -2.18
C ALA A 222 21.18 5.17 -2.69
N ILE A 223 22.33 5.10 -3.36
CA ILE A 223 22.95 3.83 -3.79
C ILE A 223 23.35 2.98 -2.60
N ASP A 224 23.87 3.60 -1.54
CA ASP A 224 24.31 2.93 -0.31
C ASP A 224 23.14 2.58 0.64
N GLU A 225 21.89 2.86 0.24
CA GLU A 225 20.66 2.64 1.03
C GLU A 225 20.72 3.29 2.43
N ASN A 226 21.37 4.45 2.52
CA ASN A 226 21.58 5.19 3.77
C ASN A 226 20.88 6.56 3.79
N PRO A 227 19.52 6.60 3.89
CA PRO A 227 18.78 7.85 3.94
C PRO A 227 19.07 8.63 5.25
N GLU A 228 19.06 9.95 5.17
CA GLU A 228 19.06 10.80 6.34
C GLU A 228 17.70 10.82 7.04
N TYR A 229 16.60 10.72 6.27
CA TYR A 229 15.24 10.70 6.77
C TYR A 229 14.50 9.49 6.25
N VAL A 230 13.74 8.82 7.13
CA VAL A 230 12.71 7.85 6.82
C VAL A 230 11.46 8.35 7.51
N VAL A 231 10.41 8.64 6.76
CA VAL A 231 9.28 9.41 7.26
C VAL A 231 7.94 8.79 6.86
N PHE A 232 6.89 9.15 7.57
CA PHE A 232 5.51 8.95 7.10
C PHE A 232 4.99 10.26 6.49
N ASN A 233 4.22 10.11 5.41
CA ASN A 233 3.51 11.19 4.72
C ASN A 233 4.40 12.40 4.40
N GLY A 234 5.61 12.10 3.87
CA GLY A 234 6.50 13.09 3.24
C GLY A 234 7.33 13.94 4.19
N GLY A 235 7.24 13.79 5.52
CA GLY A 235 8.07 14.58 6.40
C GLY A 235 8.06 14.16 7.87
N LYS A 236 9.18 14.44 8.54
CA LYS A 236 9.30 14.20 9.98
C LYS A 236 8.35 15.10 10.75
N GLY A 237 7.40 14.50 11.45
CA GLY A 237 6.39 15.21 12.24
C GLY A 237 5.08 15.50 11.51
N LYS A 238 4.98 15.28 10.22
CA LYS A 238 3.72 15.51 9.44
C LYS A 238 2.52 14.75 10.02
N MET A 239 2.74 13.55 10.57
CA MET A 239 1.69 12.75 11.24
C MET A 239 1.71 12.88 12.78
N THR A 240 2.15 14.00 13.32
CA THR A 240 2.17 14.26 14.78
C THR A 240 1.51 15.61 15.09
N GLY A 241 1.25 15.87 16.36
CA GLY A 241 0.63 17.14 16.77
C GLY A 241 -0.72 17.35 16.10
N THR A 242 -0.84 18.37 15.25
CA THR A 242 -2.05 18.67 14.47
C THR A 242 -2.28 17.74 13.28
N GLY A 243 -1.25 17.03 12.83
CA GLY A 243 -1.34 16.02 11.76
C GLY A 243 -1.57 14.60 12.28
N ALA A 244 -1.84 14.43 13.59
CA ALA A 244 -2.21 13.13 14.16
C ALA A 244 -3.58 12.69 13.63
N ILE A 245 -3.72 11.40 13.32
CA ILE A 245 -5.02 10.80 12.99
C ILE A 245 -5.80 10.49 14.27
N GLU A 246 -7.12 10.35 14.17
CA GLU A 246 -8.00 10.28 15.34
C GLU A 246 -9.00 9.12 15.24
N ALA A 247 -9.35 8.55 16.41
CA ALA A 247 -10.44 7.59 16.54
C ALA A 247 -11.05 7.66 17.94
N SER A 248 -12.16 6.95 18.16
CA SER A 248 -12.82 6.79 19.45
C SER A 248 -12.87 5.31 19.86
N PRO A 249 -12.90 4.99 21.18
CA PRO A 249 -13.05 3.60 21.61
C PRO A 249 -14.30 2.94 21.02
N GLY A 250 -14.14 1.74 20.51
CA GLY A 250 -15.17 1.00 19.80
C GLY A 250 -15.10 1.13 18.28
N GLU A 251 -14.47 2.17 17.75
CA GLU A 251 -14.31 2.34 16.30
C GLU A 251 -13.33 1.34 15.71
N ARG A 252 -13.63 0.90 14.49
CA ARG A 252 -12.76 0.12 13.62
C ARG A 252 -12.02 1.04 12.68
N VAL A 253 -10.70 0.95 12.69
CA VAL A 253 -9.79 1.76 11.88
C VAL A 253 -9.18 0.89 10.77
N ARG A 254 -9.15 1.41 9.56
CA ARG A 254 -8.40 0.88 8.42
C ARG A 254 -7.28 1.82 8.06
N LEU A 255 -6.06 1.27 7.95
CA LEU A 255 -4.92 2.00 7.39
C LEU A 255 -4.55 1.42 6.03
N PHE A 256 -4.55 2.28 5.03
CA PHE A 256 -3.95 2.02 3.72
C PHE A 256 -2.48 2.39 3.79
N VAL A 257 -1.62 1.40 3.97
CA VAL A 257 -0.20 1.61 4.24
C VAL A 257 0.61 1.33 2.99
N GLY A 258 1.27 2.36 2.45
CA GLY A 258 2.17 2.23 1.31
C GLY A 258 3.63 2.44 1.69
N ASN A 259 4.53 2.01 0.81
CA ASN A 259 5.95 2.29 0.92
C ASN A 259 6.51 2.73 -0.44
N GLY A 260 6.77 4.03 -0.57
CA GLY A 260 7.42 4.61 -1.74
C GLY A 260 8.89 4.23 -1.84
N GLY A 261 9.51 3.88 -0.76
CA GLY A 261 10.93 3.55 -0.69
C GLY A 261 11.82 4.75 -0.98
N PRO A 262 12.79 4.63 -1.89
CA PRO A 262 12.94 3.57 -2.92
C PRO A 262 13.59 2.26 -2.46
N ASN A 263 14.23 2.19 -1.31
CA ASN A 263 15.13 1.08 -0.96
C ASN A 263 14.66 0.25 0.24
N LEU A 264 14.19 0.87 1.31
CA LEU A 264 14.02 0.21 2.61
C LEU A 264 12.60 -0.34 2.78
N ALA A 265 12.48 -1.62 3.17
CA ALA A 265 11.20 -2.17 3.61
C ALA A 265 10.77 -1.56 4.95
N SER A 266 9.48 -1.37 5.14
CA SER A 266 8.86 -0.97 6.41
C SER A 266 8.47 -2.20 7.22
N SER A 267 8.78 -2.19 8.51
CA SER A 267 8.19 -3.11 9.51
C SER A 267 7.09 -2.34 10.24
N PHE A 268 5.95 -2.16 9.58
CA PHE A 268 4.87 -1.30 10.06
C PHE A 268 4.18 -1.89 11.29
N HIS A 269 4.08 -1.08 12.34
CA HIS A 269 3.47 -1.43 13.63
C HIS A 269 2.74 -0.22 14.22
N VAL A 270 1.68 -0.47 14.97
CA VAL A 270 1.02 0.52 15.83
C VAL A 270 1.26 0.13 17.28
N ILE A 271 2.11 0.90 17.98
CA ILE A 271 2.45 0.61 19.39
C ILE A 271 1.19 0.76 20.25
N GLY A 272 0.79 -0.34 20.86
CA GLY A 272 -0.39 -0.43 21.71
C GLY A 272 -1.58 -1.14 21.04
N GLU A 273 -1.49 -1.47 19.74
CA GLU A 273 -2.52 -2.18 19.01
C GLU A 273 -2.02 -3.46 18.34
N MET A 274 -2.95 -4.33 18.02
CA MET A 274 -2.78 -5.52 17.18
C MET A 274 -3.72 -5.44 16.01
N PHE A 275 -3.24 -5.79 14.82
CA PHE A 275 -4.08 -5.80 13.62
C PHE A 275 -5.01 -7.01 13.65
N ASP A 276 -6.33 -6.77 13.69
CA ASP A 276 -7.35 -7.82 13.56
C ASP A 276 -7.21 -8.55 12.23
N ASN A 277 -7.02 -7.76 11.16
CA ASN A 277 -6.85 -8.27 9.80
C ASN A 277 -5.67 -7.58 9.13
N VAL A 278 -4.88 -8.36 8.40
CA VAL A 278 -3.88 -7.87 7.46
C VAL A 278 -4.18 -8.43 6.07
N TYR A 279 -4.31 -7.54 5.11
CA TYR A 279 -4.35 -7.86 3.69
C TYR A 279 -2.90 -7.68 3.19
N GLY A 280 -2.13 -8.76 3.25
CA GLY A 280 -0.71 -8.76 2.90
C GLY A 280 -0.50 -8.39 1.45
N GLU A 281 0.51 -7.55 1.21
CA GLU A 281 0.80 -6.98 -0.12
C GLU A 281 -0.42 -6.30 -0.76
N ALA A 282 -1.36 -5.86 0.10
CA ALA A 282 -2.56 -5.11 -0.23
C ALA A 282 -3.49 -5.75 -1.27
N GLY A 283 -3.48 -7.08 -1.33
CA GLY A 283 -4.49 -7.85 -2.07
C GLY A 283 -5.86 -7.82 -1.36
N THR A 284 -6.85 -8.48 -1.94
CA THR A 284 -8.24 -8.47 -1.44
C THR A 284 -8.54 -9.53 -0.38
N ARG A 285 -7.58 -10.37 -0.03
CA ARG A 285 -7.76 -11.45 0.93
C ARG A 285 -7.04 -11.14 2.24
N VAL A 286 -7.71 -11.38 3.37
CA VAL A 286 -7.04 -11.41 4.66
C VAL A 286 -6.03 -12.55 4.67
N THR A 287 -4.76 -12.22 4.86
CA THR A 287 -3.65 -13.19 4.88
C THR A 287 -3.21 -13.52 6.29
N GLN A 288 -3.45 -12.63 7.26
CA GLN A 288 -3.08 -12.80 8.66
C GLN A 288 -4.13 -12.16 9.57
N ASN A 289 -4.33 -12.77 10.73
CA ASN A 289 -5.18 -12.25 11.79
C ASN A 289 -4.39 -12.14 13.10
N ASN A 290 -4.75 -11.14 13.91
CA ASN A 290 -4.22 -10.96 15.27
C ASN A 290 -2.68 -10.85 15.30
N VAL A 291 -2.12 -10.07 14.38
CA VAL A 291 -0.67 -9.86 14.28
C VAL A 291 -0.29 -8.44 14.70
N GLN A 292 0.92 -8.29 15.18
CA GLN A 292 1.43 -7.03 15.73
C GLN A 292 2.12 -6.15 14.68
N THR A 293 2.72 -6.74 13.66
CA THR A 293 3.58 -6.05 12.69
C THR A 293 3.38 -6.67 11.31
N THR A 294 3.38 -5.83 10.28
CA THR A 294 3.36 -6.29 8.89
C THR A 294 4.51 -5.69 8.10
N THR A 295 5.02 -6.44 7.12
CA THR A 295 6.07 -5.94 6.22
C THR A 295 5.45 -5.27 5.02
N VAL A 296 5.95 -4.06 4.69
CA VAL A 296 5.59 -3.34 3.47
C VAL A 296 6.87 -3.11 2.67
N PRO A 297 7.08 -3.85 1.58
CA PRO A 297 8.29 -3.70 0.76
C PRO A 297 8.28 -2.37 0.01
N PRO A 298 9.45 -1.84 -0.43
CA PRO A 298 9.48 -0.66 -1.30
C PRO A 298 8.70 -0.94 -2.59
N GLY A 299 7.87 0.03 -3.01
CA GLY A 299 6.97 -0.13 -4.14
C GLY A 299 5.76 -1.02 -3.87
N GLY A 300 5.52 -1.40 -2.61
CA GLY A 300 4.40 -2.22 -2.18
C GLY A 300 3.50 -1.53 -1.18
N ALA A 301 2.44 -2.23 -0.78
CA ALA A 301 1.46 -1.74 0.17
C ALA A 301 0.92 -2.87 1.06
N ALA A 302 0.22 -2.51 2.14
CA ALA A 302 -0.59 -3.40 2.96
C ALA A 302 -1.86 -2.66 3.40
N VAL A 303 -2.93 -3.40 3.64
CA VAL A 303 -4.12 -2.86 4.32
C VAL A 303 -4.22 -3.54 5.68
N VAL A 304 -4.39 -2.77 6.73
CA VAL A 304 -4.57 -3.29 8.09
C VAL A 304 -5.85 -2.73 8.68
N ASP A 305 -6.65 -3.62 9.30
CA ASP A 305 -7.85 -3.26 10.05
C ASP A 305 -7.65 -3.65 11.51
N PHE A 306 -8.06 -2.77 12.43
CA PHE A 306 -8.08 -3.04 13.87
C PHE A 306 -9.16 -2.23 14.55
N LYS A 307 -9.62 -2.72 15.69
CA LYS A 307 -10.59 -2.02 16.54
C LYS A 307 -9.86 -1.41 17.72
N VAL A 308 -10.04 -0.11 17.94
CA VAL A 308 -9.49 0.57 19.13
C VAL A 308 -10.46 0.42 20.29
N ASP A 309 -10.01 -0.13 21.41
CA ASP A 309 -10.85 -0.38 22.60
C ASP A 309 -10.46 0.51 23.78
N VAL A 310 -9.25 1.05 23.80
CA VAL A 310 -8.73 1.82 24.94
C VAL A 310 -8.34 3.23 24.50
N PRO A 311 -8.80 4.31 25.19
CA PRO A 311 -8.35 5.65 24.88
C PRO A 311 -6.87 5.85 25.23
N GLY A 312 -6.16 6.59 24.37
CA GLY A 312 -4.75 6.86 24.54
C GLY A 312 -4.08 7.43 23.31
N THR A 313 -2.76 7.54 23.38
CA THR A 313 -1.94 7.94 22.24
C THR A 313 -1.18 6.74 21.74
N TYR A 314 -1.49 6.32 20.54
CA TYR A 314 -0.86 5.19 19.87
C TYR A 314 0.17 5.70 18.86
N THR A 315 1.30 5.03 18.75
CA THR A 315 2.39 5.47 17.88
C THR A 315 2.55 4.50 16.71
N LEU A 316 2.30 5.01 15.51
CA LEU A 316 2.62 4.32 14.26
C LEU A 316 4.14 4.40 14.05
N VAL A 317 4.78 3.28 13.75
CA VAL A 317 6.24 3.22 13.57
C VAL A 317 6.65 2.28 12.45
N ASP A 318 7.78 2.56 11.80
CA ASP A 318 8.63 1.51 11.27
C ASP A 318 9.37 0.88 12.46
N HIS A 319 9.12 -0.39 12.76
CA HIS A 319 9.72 -1.06 13.91
C HIS A 319 11.21 -1.40 13.72
N ALA A 320 11.82 -1.03 12.62
CA ALA A 320 13.26 -0.77 12.56
C ALA A 320 13.54 0.51 13.36
N ILE A 321 13.55 0.40 14.68
CA ILE A 321 13.20 1.44 15.65
C ILE A 321 14.04 2.73 15.57
N PHE A 322 15.29 2.63 15.11
CA PHE A 322 16.10 3.83 14.85
C PHE A 322 15.61 4.63 13.63
N ARG A 323 14.90 4.01 12.69
CA ARG A 323 14.24 4.73 11.60
C ARG A 323 13.06 5.54 12.13
N ALA A 324 12.30 4.99 13.10
CA ALA A 324 11.20 5.70 13.72
C ALA A 324 11.71 6.91 14.50
N PHE A 325 12.35 6.69 15.63
CA PHE A 325 12.66 7.79 16.57
C PHE A 325 13.79 8.70 16.11
N ASN A 326 14.77 8.20 15.36
CA ASN A 326 15.91 9.01 14.94
C ASN A 326 15.73 9.62 13.55
N LYS A 327 15.11 8.90 12.59
CA LYS A 327 14.98 9.37 11.20
C LYS A 327 13.58 9.90 10.84
N GLY A 328 12.53 9.61 11.66
CA GLY A 328 11.23 10.27 11.54
C GLY A 328 10.06 9.42 11.07
N ALA A 329 10.20 8.08 10.94
CA ALA A 329 9.09 7.18 10.60
C ALA A 329 8.15 6.96 11.79
N ILE A 330 7.51 8.04 12.23
CA ILE A 330 6.57 8.13 13.35
C ILE A 330 5.30 8.82 12.91
N GLY A 331 4.15 8.22 13.29
CA GLY A 331 2.83 8.84 13.25
C GLY A 331 2.12 8.67 14.60
N ILE A 332 1.09 9.44 14.84
CA ILE A 332 0.26 9.38 16.05
C ILE A 332 -1.19 9.11 15.65
N LEU A 333 -1.79 8.14 16.33
CA LEU A 333 -3.24 7.94 16.40
C LEU A 333 -3.68 8.35 17.80
N LYS A 334 -4.54 9.37 17.90
CA LYS A 334 -5.18 9.79 19.14
C LYS A 334 -6.52 9.09 19.26
N VAL A 335 -6.75 8.46 20.39
CA VAL A 335 -8.03 7.83 20.73
C VAL A 335 -8.57 8.48 21.99
N GLU A 336 -9.63 9.28 21.83
CA GLU A 336 -10.24 10.02 22.93
C GLU A 336 -11.56 9.35 23.35
N GLY A 337 -11.72 9.11 24.67
CA GLY A 337 -12.93 8.48 25.20
C GLY A 337 -12.77 8.03 26.65
N GLU A 338 -13.72 7.23 27.11
CA GLU A 338 -13.72 6.67 28.48
C GLU A 338 -12.81 5.47 28.58
N LYS A 339 -12.08 5.35 29.71
CA LYS A 339 -11.17 4.23 29.99
C LYS A 339 -11.97 2.99 30.40
N ASP A 340 -11.58 1.82 29.88
CA ASP A 340 -12.06 0.53 30.38
C ASP A 340 -10.93 -0.17 31.15
N PRO A 341 -10.97 -0.16 32.50
CA PRO A 341 -9.95 -0.79 33.33
C PRO A 341 -9.96 -2.32 33.26
N ASN A 342 -11.01 -2.93 32.67
CA ASN A 342 -11.04 -4.38 32.45
C ASN A 342 -10.15 -4.79 31.27
N ILE A 343 -9.86 -3.87 30.34
CA ILE A 343 -8.99 -4.11 29.19
C ILE A 343 -7.57 -3.69 29.52
N PHE A 344 -7.40 -2.47 30.05
CA PHE A 344 -6.08 -1.94 30.39
C PHE A 344 -6.14 -1.06 31.64
N SER A 345 -5.30 -1.41 32.63
CA SER A 345 -5.07 -0.57 33.80
C SER A 345 -3.58 -0.60 34.17
N GLY A 346 -3.04 0.50 34.65
CA GLY A 346 -1.67 0.60 35.11
C GLY A 346 -1.54 1.56 36.28
N GLN A 347 -0.55 1.31 37.15
CA GLN A 347 -0.17 2.23 38.20
C GLN A 347 1.02 3.08 37.68
N THR A 348 0.98 4.36 37.96
CA THR A 348 2.08 5.29 37.66
C THR A 348 3.16 5.28 38.74
N GLU A 349 2.84 4.77 39.93
CA GLU A 349 3.79 4.63 41.04
C GLU A 349 4.52 3.29 40.96
N VAL A 350 5.84 3.36 41.11
CA VAL A 350 6.69 2.18 41.20
C VAL A 350 6.84 1.74 42.66
N ASN A 351 6.87 0.44 42.86
CA ASN A 351 7.07 -0.14 44.18
C ASN A 351 8.45 -0.80 44.28
N ASP A 352 9.01 -0.86 45.49
CA ASP A 352 10.23 -1.58 45.73
C ASP A 352 10.05 -3.10 45.47
N VAL A 353 11.05 -3.70 44.86
CA VAL A 353 11.07 -5.15 44.65
C VAL A 353 11.22 -5.84 46.00
N LYS A 354 10.21 -6.59 46.41
CA LYS A 354 10.32 -7.45 47.61
C LYS A 354 11.11 -8.71 47.24
N PRO A 355 12.19 -9.05 48.00
CA PRO A 355 12.89 -10.31 47.76
C PRO A 355 11.94 -11.48 47.83
N THR A 356 12.01 -12.38 46.86
CA THR A 356 11.23 -13.62 46.87
C THR A 356 11.82 -14.54 47.95
N THR A 357 10.98 -15.23 48.70
CA THR A 357 11.39 -16.16 49.81
C THR A 357 12.26 -17.33 49.30
N SER A 358 12.43 -17.52 48.00
CA SER A 358 13.35 -18.48 47.39
C SER A 358 14.82 -18.05 47.52
N ASP A 359 15.10 -16.74 47.56
CA ASP A 359 16.48 -16.25 47.63
C ASP A 359 17.05 -16.26 49.06
N ALA A 360 16.17 -16.33 50.09
CA ALA A 360 16.57 -16.41 51.48
C ALA A 360 17.12 -17.78 51.89
N LYS A 361 16.86 -18.84 51.10
CA LYS A 361 17.37 -20.21 51.40
C LYS A 361 18.73 -20.52 50.76
N ALA A 362 19.22 -19.71 49.85
CA ALA A 362 20.50 -19.92 49.16
C ALA A 362 21.72 -19.41 49.97
N THR A 363 21.50 -18.56 50.99
CA THR A 363 22.60 -17.92 51.75
C THR A 363 22.93 -18.65 53.07
N ASP A 364 22.15 -19.67 53.49
CA ASP A 364 22.36 -20.35 54.81
C ASP A 364 22.98 -21.75 54.70
N SER A 365 23.47 -22.17 53.52
CA SER A 365 24.11 -23.51 53.38
C SER A 365 25.65 -23.49 53.25
N SER A 366 26.33 -22.34 53.49
CA SER A 366 27.80 -22.23 53.31
C SER A 366 28.62 -22.04 54.58
N THR A 367 28.04 -22.30 55.81
CA THR A 367 28.81 -22.19 57.06
C THR A 367 28.57 -23.39 57.99
N GLU A 368 28.91 -24.59 57.53
CA GLU A 368 29.23 -25.69 58.49
C GLU A 368 30.01 -26.80 57.79
N SER A 369 31.28 -26.62 57.60
CA SER A 369 32.25 -27.72 57.50
C SER A 369 33.63 -27.21 57.85
N GLY A 370 33.79 -26.96 59.12
CA GLY A 370 35.06 -26.58 59.65
C GLY A 370 35.51 -27.57 60.70
N ARG A 371 36.69 -28.09 60.58
CA ARG A 371 37.55 -28.50 61.61
C ARG A 371 37.17 -29.74 62.42
N LYS A 372 37.70 -30.93 62.12
CA LYS A 372 38.25 -31.86 63.05
C LYS A 372 39.65 -32.29 62.68
N LYS A 373 40.59 -32.02 63.61
CA LYS A 373 41.98 -32.48 63.63
C LYS A 373 42.11 -33.99 63.71
N ARG A 374 42.96 -34.59 62.92
CA ARG A 374 44.16 -35.30 63.38
C ARG A 374 45.05 -35.64 62.16
#